data_3c570ea5f07880b9f48080f79094cd78
#
_entry.id   3c570ea5f07880b9f48080f79094cd78
#
_cell.length_a   1.000
_cell.length_b   1.000
_cell.length_c   1.000
_cell.angle_alpha   90.00
_cell.angle_beta   90.00
_cell.angle_gamma   90.00
#
_symmetry.space_group_name_H-M   'P 1'
#
loop_
_entity.id
_entity.type
_entity.pdbx_description
1 polymer ?
#
loop_
_entity_poly.entity_id
_entity_poly.type
_entity_poly.pdbx_seq_one_letter_code
_entity_poly.pdbx_strand_id
1 'polypeptide(L)'
;VNRDLKGVALAGGGPIGGIYEVGALAALDEALVGLDLTGCDIFVGVSSGAFVAAGLANGITPRDMHRKFIESEEADDPFEPEILLQPAFQEFGRRLASLPGLLALAMQSYLNGAPPHGFAESLQQLGRALPAGMFDNEAVGAYLARLFSAQGRVNDFRRLPNKLFIVATDLDSCSATPFGARGLDDVPISRAVQASSALPGLYPPVEINGRHYVDGALMKTLHASVALAEGAKLLICVNPLTPIDADAVARKTHRSRVSLAARGLPSVMSQTFRALIHSRMRVGMERYSKTYPDADVILFEPARDDAEMFFTNVFSYSSRHRLAEHAYQRTREELRRRADELDVVLARHGVSLDRACLADESRTLSRRRRAPRRAGLKQAASQLGNALDTLERALR
;
A
#
# COMPACT_ATOMS: atom_id res chain seq x y z
N VAL A 1 -8.71 30.58 -18.90
CA VAL A 1 -9.63 29.52 -18.44
C VAL A 1 -8.88 28.74 -17.39
N ASN A 2 -9.34 28.82 -16.14
CA ASN A 2 -8.73 28.08 -15.03
C ASN A 2 -9.04 26.60 -15.30
N ARG A 3 -8.03 25.82 -15.67
CA ARG A 3 -8.18 24.37 -15.94
C ARG A 3 -8.48 23.69 -14.59
N ASP A 4 -9.54 22.90 -14.53
CA ASP A 4 -9.85 22.10 -13.35
C ASP A 4 -8.75 21.09 -13.07
N LEU A 5 -8.08 21.23 -11.93
CA LEU A 5 -7.04 20.30 -11.52
C LEU A 5 -7.66 18.94 -11.17
N LYS A 6 -7.15 17.89 -11.79
CA LYS A 6 -7.60 16.52 -11.56
C LYS A 6 -6.55 15.77 -10.75
N GLY A 7 -6.99 14.97 -9.80
CA GLY A 7 -6.10 14.23 -8.93
C GLY A 7 -6.51 12.79 -8.69
N VAL A 8 -5.52 12.00 -8.25
CA VAL A 8 -5.69 10.62 -7.81
C VAL A 8 -5.13 10.48 -6.41
N ALA A 9 -5.92 9.89 -5.50
CA ALA A 9 -5.48 9.58 -4.14
C ALA A 9 -5.63 8.08 -3.86
N LEU A 10 -4.53 7.45 -3.47
CA LEU A 10 -4.42 6.01 -3.28
C LEU A 10 -4.09 5.68 -1.83
N ALA A 11 -4.88 4.81 -1.24
CA ALA A 11 -4.78 4.45 0.17
C ALA A 11 -3.74 3.36 0.42
N GLY A 12 -3.31 3.20 1.67
CA GLY A 12 -2.53 2.04 2.07
C GLY A 12 -3.37 0.76 2.06
N GLY A 13 -2.71 -0.38 1.91
CA GLY A 13 -3.40 -1.68 1.91
C GLY A 13 -2.45 -2.88 1.89
N GLY A 14 -1.15 -2.65 2.02
CA GLY A 14 -0.13 -3.68 1.86
C GLY A 14 -0.14 -4.28 0.44
N PRO A 15 0.48 -5.43 0.22
CA PRO A 15 0.56 -6.05 -1.11
C PRO A 15 -0.81 -6.35 -1.73
N ILE A 16 -1.78 -6.78 -0.92
CA ILE A 16 -3.18 -7.00 -1.36
C ILE A 16 -3.78 -5.70 -1.88
N GLY A 17 -3.57 -4.61 -1.14
CA GLY A 17 -4.08 -3.30 -1.51
C GLY A 17 -3.51 -2.80 -2.83
N GLY A 18 -2.19 -2.87 -3.01
CA GLY A 18 -1.56 -2.45 -4.26
C GLY A 18 -2.04 -3.24 -5.48
N ILE A 19 -2.25 -4.56 -5.33
CA ILE A 19 -2.81 -5.39 -6.41
C ILE A 19 -4.25 -4.97 -6.73
N TYR A 20 -5.07 -4.71 -5.70
CA TYR A 20 -6.44 -4.21 -5.88
C TYR A 20 -6.44 -2.86 -6.59
N GLU A 21 -5.60 -1.91 -6.17
CA GLU A 21 -5.50 -0.58 -6.77
C GLU A 21 -5.14 -0.66 -8.25
N VAL A 22 -4.18 -1.51 -8.62
CA VAL A 22 -3.81 -1.71 -10.05
C VAL A 22 -5.00 -2.24 -10.85
N GLY A 23 -5.75 -3.21 -10.32
CA GLY A 23 -6.94 -3.74 -11.00
C GLY A 23 -8.05 -2.70 -11.11
N ALA A 24 -8.34 -1.97 -10.03
CA ALA A 24 -9.35 -0.92 -10.01
C ALA A 24 -9.00 0.24 -10.96
N LEU A 25 -7.75 0.71 -10.92
CA LEU A 25 -7.27 1.78 -11.81
C LEU A 25 -7.30 1.37 -13.27
N ALA A 26 -7.03 0.11 -13.60
CA ALA A 26 -7.14 -0.37 -14.97
C ALA A 26 -8.58 -0.35 -15.50
N ALA A 27 -9.57 -0.63 -14.64
CA ALA A 27 -10.97 -0.49 -15.00
C ALA A 27 -11.39 0.97 -15.17
N LEU A 28 -10.88 1.88 -14.33
CA LEU A 28 -11.11 3.32 -14.42
C LEU A 28 -10.48 3.91 -15.67
N ASP A 29 -9.23 3.53 -15.97
CA ASP A 29 -8.48 4.00 -17.15
C ASP A 29 -9.18 3.66 -18.47
N GLU A 30 -9.85 2.50 -18.53
CA GLU A 30 -10.61 2.10 -19.70
C GLU A 30 -12.00 2.76 -19.82
N ALA A 31 -12.63 3.04 -18.69
CA ALA A 31 -14.02 3.48 -18.65
C ALA A 31 -14.19 5.00 -18.60
N LEU A 32 -13.16 5.75 -18.18
CA LEU A 32 -13.21 7.20 -18.02
C LEU A 32 -12.63 7.92 -19.25
N VAL A 33 -13.48 8.25 -20.20
CA VAL A 33 -13.09 9.01 -21.39
C VAL A 33 -12.84 10.47 -21.04
N GLY A 34 -11.69 11.02 -21.46
CA GLY A 34 -11.28 12.39 -21.16
C GLY A 34 -10.50 12.55 -19.84
N LEU A 35 -10.17 11.43 -19.18
CA LEU A 35 -9.27 11.39 -18.04
C LEU A 35 -8.09 10.46 -18.37
N ASP A 36 -6.89 11.00 -18.43
CA ASP A 36 -5.65 10.24 -18.45
C ASP A 36 -5.16 10.12 -16.99
N LEU A 37 -5.17 8.90 -16.45
CA LEU A 37 -4.76 8.66 -15.07
C LEU A 37 -3.28 8.96 -14.83
N THR A 38 -2.42 8.88 -15.85
CA THR A 38 -1.00 9.24 -15.75
C THR A 38 -0.75 10.74 -15.94
N GLY A 39 -1.69 11.41 -16.61
CA GLY A 39 -1.68 12.85 -16.89
C GLY A 39 -2.43 13.70 -15.85
N CYS A 40 -2.85 13.13 -14.73
CA CYS A 40 -3.44 13.90 -13.63
C CYS A 40 -2.46 14.92 -13.05
N ASP A 41 -2.99 16.04 -12.56
CA ASP A 41 -2.19 17.16 -12.04
C ASP A 41 -1.61 16.87 -10.65
N ILE A 42 -2.32 16.05 -9.84
CA ILE A 42 -1.97 15.81 -8.43
C ILE A 42 -2.13 14.33 -8.08
N PHE A 43 -1.09 13.76 -7.53
CA PHE A 43 -1.08 12.38 -7.01
C PHE A 43 -0.81 12.38 -5.51
N VAL A 44 -1.58 11.61 -4.76
CA VAL A 44 -1.34 11.35 -3.34
C VAL A 44 -1.33 9.85 -3.11
N GLY A 45 -0.28 9.36 -2.45
CA GLY A 45 -0.15 7.94 -2.15
C GLY A 45 0.28 7.67 -0.73
N VAL A 46 -0.21 6.55 -0.17
CA VAL A 46 0.12 6.08 1.17
C VAL A 46 0.44 4.60 1.10
N SER A 47 1.56 4.15 1.71
CA SER A 47 1.92 2.72 1.78
C SER A 47 1.94 2.07 0.39
N SER A 48 1.18 0.99 0.14
CA SER A 48 1.05 0.40 -1.21
C SER A 48 0.57 1.41 -2.24
N GLY A 49 -0.36 2.30 -1.88
CA GLY A 49 -0.82 3.38 -2.74
C GLY A 49 0.26 4.41 -3.06
N ALA A 50 1.28 4.56 -2.20
CA ALA A 50 2.44 5.40 -2.49
C ALA A 50 3.25 4.86 -3.68
N PHE A 51 3.44 3.54 -3.73
CA PHE A 51 4.09 2.88 -4.85
C PHE A 51 3.31 3.07 -6.16
N VAL A 52 2.00 2.85 -6.13
CA VAL A 52 1.13 2.98 -7.31
C VAL A 52 1.04 4.44 -7.77
N ALA A 53 0.87 5.39 -6.84
CA ALA A 53 0.84 6.83 -7.14
C ALA A 53 2.16 7.32 -7.76
N ALA A 54 3.30 6.90 -7.22
CA ALA A 54 4.61 7.22 -7.77
C ALA A 54 4.81 6.62 -9.18
N GLY A 55 4.26 5.44 -9.44
CA GLY A 55 4.23 4.83 -10.75
C GLY A 55 3.40 5.64 -11.75
N LEU A 56 2.17 6.02 -11.39
CA LEU A 56 1.31 6.86 -12.24
C LEU A 56 1.98 8.19 -12.56
N ALA A 57 2.52 8.88 -11.54
CA ALA A 57 3.22 10.16 -11.70
C ALA A 57 4.47 10.04 -12.59
N ASN A 58 5.05 8.85 -12.72
CA ASN A 58 6.14 8.50 -13.63
C ASN A 58 5.65 7.97 -14.99
N GLY A 59 4.37 8.09 -15.32
CA GLY A 59 3.81 7.69 -16.60
C GLY A 59 3.63 6.17 -16.77
N ILE A 60 3.71 5.38 -15.69
CA ILE A 60 3.46 3.94 -15.76
C ILE A 60 1.94 3.73 -15.69
N THR A 61 1.34 3.29 -16.79
CA THR A 61 -0.11 3.04 -16.84
C THR A 61 -0.53 1.89 -15.92
N PRO A 62 -1.80 1.83 -15.48
CA PRO A 62 -2.30 0.72 -14.68
C PRO A 62 -2.10 -0.65 -15.35
N ARG A 63 -2.24 -0.73 -16.68
CA ARG A 63 -1.98 -1.96 -17.45
C ARG A 63 -0.49 -2.33 -17.48
N ASP A 64 0.40 -1.35 -17.55
CA ASP A 64 1.85 -1.60 -17.49
C ASP A 64 2.26 -2.06 -16.08
N MET A 65 1.66 -1.47 -15.03
CA MET A 65 1.86 -1.95 -13.67
C MET A 65 1.38 -3.39 -13.51
N HIS A 66 0.22 -3.74 -14.06
CA HIS A 66 -0.28 -5.11 -14.03
C HIS A 66 0.70 -6.08 -14.69
N ARG A 67 1.18 -5.76 -15.92
CA ARG A 67 2.13 -6.60 -16.66
C ARG A 67 3.46 -6.76 -15.90
N LYS A 68 3.98 -5.66 -15.36
CA LYS A 68 5.31 -5.64 -14.71
C LYS A 68 5.28 -6.28 -13.32
N PHE A 69 4.32 -5.91 -12.47
CA PHE A 69 4.35 -6.26 -11.04
C PHE A 69 3.47 -7.46 -10.68
N ILE A 70 2.48 -7.79 -11.53
CA ILE A 70 1.56 -8.90 -11.28
C ILE A 70 1.83 -10.06 -12.23
N GLU A 71 2.03 -9.79 -13.53
CA GLU A 71 2.35 -10.83 -14.53
C GLU A 71 3.84 -11.17 -14.59
N SER A 72 4.72 -10.30 -14.07
CA SER A 72 6.18 -10.46 -14.11
C SER A 72 6.69 -10.76 -15.54
N GLU A 73 6.12 -10.09 -16.56
CA GLU A 73 6.44 -10.33 -17.97
C GLU A 73 7.79 -9.75 -18.42
N GLU A 74 8.38 -8.82 -17.65
CA GLU A 74 9.69 -8.26 -17.97
C GLU A 74 10.81 -9.19 -17.47
N ALA A 75 11.61 -9.71 -18.41
CA ALA A 75 12.67 -10.67 -18.14
C ALA A 75 13.88 -10.06 -17.39
N ASP A 76 14.11 -8.74 -17.53
CA ASP A 76 15.36 -8.12 -17.10
C ASP A 76 15.37 -7.63 -15.64
N ASP A 77 14.22 -7.31 -15.03
CA ASP A 77 14.09 -6.95 -13.60
C ASP A 77 12.69 -7.30 -13.08
N PRO A 78 12.38 -8.60 -12.92
CA PRO A 78 11.06 -9.03 -12.45
C PRO A 78 10.84 -8.58 -11.00
N PHE A 79 9.64 -8.10 -10.69
CA PHE A 79 9.25 -7.87 -9.31
C PHE A 79 8.99 -9.20 -8.62
N GLU A 80 9.87 -9.58 -7.72
CA GLU A 80 9.71 -10.75 -6.85
C GLU A 80 9.10 -10.31 -5.52
N PRO A 81 7.85 -10.71 -5.20
CA PRO A 81 7.19 -10.30 -3.95
C PRO A 81 7.93 -10.75 -2.68
N GLU A 82 8.79 -11.73 -2.80
CA GLU A 82 9.65 -12.23 -1.73
C GLU A 82 10.60 -11.14 -1.20
N ILE A 83 10.89 -10.11 -2.01
CA ILE A 83 11.64 -8.92 -1.56
C ILE A 83 10.94 -8.19 -0.40
N LEU A 84 9.62 -8.33 -0.29
CA LEU A 84 8.81 -7.76 0.80
C LEU A 84 8.96 -8.55 2.12
N LEU A 85 9.51 -9.77 2.07
CA LEU A 85 9.63 -10.67 3.22
C LEU A 85 11.07 -11.03 3.54
N GLN A 86 12.03 -10.22 3.12
CA GLN A 86 13.43 -10.48 3.50
C GLN A 86 13.60 -10.28 5.02
N PRO A 87 14.04 -11.30 5.77
CA PRO A 87 14.17 -11.17 7.21
C PRO A 87 15.21 -10.11 7.57
N ALA A 88 14.92 -9.32 8.60
CA ALA A 88 15.79 -8.24 9.09
C ALA A 88 16.96 -8.79 9.93
N PHE A 89 17.77 -9.70 9.37
CA PHE A 89 18.87 -10.37 10.10
C PHE A 89 19.84 -9.39 10.77
N GLN A 90 20.13 -8.26 10.12
CA GLN A 90 21.02 -7.26 10.72
C GLN A 90 20.42 -6.60 11.95
N GLU A 91 19.11 -6.32 11.96
CA GLU A 91 18.39 -5.78 13.10
C GLU A 91 18.33 -6.83 14.23
N PHE A 92 18.01 -8.07 13.91
CA PHE A 92 18.05 -9.18 14.86
C PHE A 92 19.44 -9.36 15.46
N GLY A 93 20.50 -9.33 14.64
CA GLY A 93 21.88 -9.45 15.10
C GLY A 93 22.28 -8.32 16.05
N ARG A 94 21.97 -7.07 15.70
CA ARG A 94 22.22 -5.90 16.56
C ARG A 94 21.48 -5.99 17.90
N ARG A 95 20.22 -6.43 17.91
CA ARG A 95 19.42 -6.59 19.12
C ARG A 95 19.92 -7.74 20.01
N LEU A 96 20.27 -8.88 19.42
CA LEU A 96 20.91 -9.98 20.14
C LEU A 96 22.24 -9.55 20.78
N ALA A 97 23.07 -8.83 20.03
CA ALA A 97 24.34 -8.32 20.55
C ALA A 97 24.18 -7.31 21.69
N SER A 98 23.04 -6.64 21.81
CA SER A 98 22.74 -5.73 22.94
C SER A 98 22.26 -6.44 24.20
N LEU A 99 21.79 -7.70 24.13
CA LEU A 99 21.28 -8.46 25.26
C LEU A 99 22.25 -8.60 26.45
N PRO A 100 23.56 -8.90 26.24
CA PRO A 100 24.51 -8.98 27.37
C PRO A 100 24.64 -7.67 28.11
N GLY A 101 24.63 -6.53 27.42
CA GLY A 101 24.67 -5.20 28.02
C GLY A 101 23.40 -4.87 28.81
N LEU A 102 22.23 -5.24 28.32
CA LEU A 102 20.95 -5.06 29.00
C LEU A 102 20.87 -5.94 30.27
N LEU A 103 21.34 -7.18 30.19
CA LEU A 103 21.42 -8.08 31.32
C LEU A 103 22.43 -7.57 32.37
N ALA A 104 23.57 -7.05 31.96
CA ALA A 104 24.55 -6.45 32.87
C ALA A 104 23.99 -5.22 33.61
N LEU A 105 23.27 -4.34 32.89
CA LEU A 105 22.58 -3.19 33.50
C LEU A 105 21.50 -3.63 34.50
N ALA A 106 20.71 -4.64 34.15
CA ALA A 106 19.68 -5.19 35.04
C ALA A 106 20.30 -5.81 36.30
N MET A 107 21.40 -6.56 36.14
CA MET A 107 22.16 -7.15 37.25
C MET A 107 22.77 -6.06 38.13
N GLN A 108 23.37 -5.02 37.55
CA GLN A 108 23.94 -3.89 38.29
C GLN A 108 22.88 -3.13 39.09
N SER A 109 21.70 -2.89 38.50
CA SER A 109 20.57 -2.27 39.22
C SER A 109 20.10 -3.11 40.38
N TYR A 110 20.05 -4.44 40.24
CA TYR A 110 19.69 -5.37 41.30
C TYR A 110 20.74 -5.35 42.44
N LEU A 111 22.02 -5.38 42.12
CA LEU A 111 23.12 -5.35 43.09
C LEU A 111 23.20 -4.02 43.83
N ASN A 112 22.82 -2.90 43.21
CA ASN A 112 22.86 -1.58 43.84
C ASN A 112 21.64 -1.30 44.75
N GLY A 113 20.81 -2.32 45.04
CA GLY A 113 19.68 -2.20 45.96
C GLY A 113 18.56 -1.28 45.44
N ALA A 114 18.53 -1.01 44.18
CA ALA A 114 17.38 -0.31 43.58
C ALA A 114 16.11 -1.14 43.89
N PRO A 115 14.97 -0.50 44.25
CA PRO A 115 13.74 -1.22 44.49
C PRO A 115 13.44 -2.08 43.29
N PRO A 116 12.93 -3.33 43.46
CA PRO A 116 12.63 -4.19 42.32
C PRO A 116 11.71 -3.40 41.38
N HIS A 117 12.25 -3.04 40.22
CA HIS A 117 11.47 -2.40 39.15
C HIS A 117 10.25 -3.29 38.93
N GLY A 118 9.07 -2.71 38.92
CA GLY A 118 7.84 -3.47 38.76
C GLY A 118 7.90 -4.33 37.51
N PHE A 119 7.15 -5.42 37.45
CA PHE A 119 7.06 -6.34 36.31
C PHE A 119 6.92 -5.59 34.98
N ALA A 120 6.22 -4.44 34.97
CA ALA A 120 6.05 -3.56 33.81
C ALA A 120 7.38 -2.95 33.33
N GLU A 121 8.28 -2.52 34.22
CA GLU A 121 9.58 -1.95 33.83
C GLU A 121 10.52 -3.01 33.27
N SER A 122 10.51 -4.21 33.86
CA SER A 122 11.25 -5.36 33.35
C SER A 122 10.75 -5.77 31.96
N LEU A 123 9.44 -5.75 31.74
CA LEU A 123 8.83 -5.97 30.41
C LEU A 123 9.22 -4.90 29.41
N GLN A 124 9.32 -3.64 29.82
CA GLN A 124 9.74 -2.52 28.99
C GLN A 124 11.22 -2.63 28.59
N GLN A 125 12.09 -3.08 29.48
CA GLN A 125 13.50 -3.35 29.20
C GLN A 125 13.66 -4.51 28.20
N LEU A 126 12.89 -5.60 28.37
CA LEU A 126 12.84 -6.71 27.42
C LEU A 126 12.26 -6.26 26.08
N GLY A 127 11.33 -5.32 26.05
CA GLY A 127 10.82 -4.72 24.83
C GLY A 127 11.89 -4.05 23.96
N ARG A 128 12.97 -3.52 24.58
CA ARG A 128 14.12 -2.94 23.85
C ARG A 128 14.95 -4.00 23.13
N ALA A 129 14.87 -5.25 23.54
CA ALA A 129 15.55 -6.36 22.88
C ALA A 129 14.76 -6.91 21.68
N LEU A 130 13.48 -6.55 21.53
CA LEU A 130 12.70 -6.93 20.37
C LEU A 130 13.07 -6.06 19.17
N PRO A 131 13.16 -6.64 17.95
CA PRO A 131 13.40 -5.87 16.74
C PRO A 131 12.20 -4.95 16.45
N ALA A 132 12.46 -3.76 15.92
CA ALA A 132 11.42 -2.81 15.53
C ALA A 132 10.60 -3.28 14.31
N GLY A 133 11.13 -4.24 13.54
CA GLY A 133 10.47 -4.89 12.41
C GLY A 133 11.00 -6.29 12.18
N MET A 134 10.15 -7.17 11.66
CA MET A 134 10.51 -8.56 11.35
C MET A 134 11.25 -8.67 10.01
N PHE A 135 10.97 -7.76 9.07
CA PHE A 135 11.50 -7.78 7.71
C PHE A 135 12.31 -6.53 7.42
N ASP A 136 13.27 -6.66 6.53
CA ASP A 136 14.09 -5.56 6.01
C ASP A 136 13.41 -4.94 4.79
N ASN A 137 13.23 -3.62 4.78
CA ASN A 137 12.67 -2.89 3.65
C ASN A 137 13.73 -2.15 2.81
N GLU A 138 15.02 -2.29 3.11
CA GLU A 138 16.09 -1.67 2.30
C GLU A 138 16.16 -2.25 0.88
N ALA A 139 15.91 -3.56 0.74
CA ALA A 139 15.83 -4.19 -0.57
C ALA A 139 14.67 -3.64 -1.41
N VAL A 140 13.53 -3.33 -0.77
CA VAL A 140 12.39 -2.65 -1.40
C VAL A 140 12.79 -1.25 -1.84
N GLY A 141 13.46 -0.48 -0.96
CA GLY A 141 13.99 0.85 -1.29
C GLY A 141 14.95 0.83 -2.47
N ALA A 142 15.87 -0.13 -2.50
CA ALA A 142 16.82 -0.30 -3.60
C ALA A 142 16.13 -0.67 -4.92
N TYR A 143 15.13 -1.55 -4.89
CA TYR A 143 14.32 -1.87 -6.06
C TYR A 143 13.60 -0.64 -6.61
N LEU A 144 12.95 0.13 -5.73
CA LEU A 144 12.24 1.36 -6.10
C LEU A 144 13.20 2.42 -6.67
N ALA A 145 14.40 2.55 -6.11
CA ALA A 145 15.42 3.46 -6.61
C ALA A 145 15.84 3.10 -8.05
N ARG A 146 16.06 1.81 -8.35
CA ARG A 146 16.31 1.36 -9.72
C ARG A 146 15.12 1.62 -10.64
N LEU A 147 13.91 1.27 -10.16
CA LEU A 147 12.67 1.44 -10.93
C LEU A 147 12.45 2.89 -11.36
N PHE A 148 12.58 3.85 -10.44
CA PHE A 148 12.35 5.28 -10.72
C PHE A 148 13.57 6.00 -11.30
N SER A 149 14.74 5.37 -11.33
CA SER A 149 15.94 5.89 -12.03
C SER A 149 16.12 5.33 -13.44
N ALA A 150 15.24 4.43 -13.88
CA ALA A 150 15.28 3.88 -15.23
C ALA A 150 14.97 4.97 -16.28
N GLN A 151 15.40 4.73 -17.52
CA GLN A 151 15.21 5.69 -18.62
C GLN A 151 13.73 6.10 -18.76
N GLY A 152 13.50 7.41 -18.86
CA GLY A 152 12.15 8.00 -18.96
C GLY A 152 11.40 8.11 -17.64
N ARG A 153 12.04 7.80 -16.51
CA ARG A 153 11.47 7.93 -15.16
C ARG A 153 12.28 8.89 -14.29
N VAL A 154 11.68 9.30 -13.17
CA VAL A 154 12.26 10.32 -12.29
C VAL A 154 12.11 9.89 -10.83
N ASN A 155 13.23 9.90 -10.08
CA ASN A 155 13.25 9.63 -8.63
C ASN A 155 13.39 10.93 -7.79
N ASP A 156 12.93 12.05 -8.32
CA ASP A 156 12.99 13.39 -7.68
C ASP A 156 11.64 14.09 -7.90
N PHE A 157 10.95 14.47 -6.81
CA PHE A 157 9.65 15.14 -6.85
C PHE A 157 9.65 16.42 -7.68
N ARG A 158 10.73 17.20 -7.63
CA ARG A 158 10.89 18.51 -8.31
C ARG A 158 11.01 18.39 -9.83
N ARG A 159 11.31 17.20 -10.33
CA ARG A 159 11.50 16.92 -11.75
C ARG A 159 10.28 16.27 -12.42
N LEU A 160 9.27 15.91 -11.63
CA LEU A 160 8.00 15.40 -12.16
C LEU A 160 7.21 16.54 -12.82
N PRO A 161 6.47 16.27 -13.91
CA PRO A 161 5.60 17.27 -14.56
C PRO A 161 4.35 17.59 -13.73
N ASN A 162 3.98 16.73 -12.81
CA ASN A 162 2.81 16.79 -11.95
C ASN A 162 3.22 16.81 -10.47
N LYS A 163 2.29 17.15 -9.59
CA LYS A 163 2.52 17.13 -8.14
C LYS A 163 2.32 15.72 -7.61
N LEU A 164 3.34 15.17 -6.96
CA LEU A 164 3.26 13.90 -6.26
C LEU A 164 3.47 14.13 -4.76
N PHE A 165 2.59 13.57 -3.93
CA PHE A 165 2.72 13.56 -2.48
C PHE A 165 2.72 12.12 -1.97
N ILE A 166 3.79 11.74 -1.32
CA ILE A 166 3.93 10.47 -0.61
C ILE A 166 3.83 10.75 0.88
N VAL A 167 2.79 10.23 1.54
CA VAL A 167 2.55 10.56 2.94
C VAL A 167 3.04 9.46 3.85
N ALA A 168 3.96 9.80 4.75
CA ALA A 168 4.40 8.96 5.86
C ALA A 168 3.99 9.58 7.20
N THR A 169 4.13 8.83 8.28
CA THR A 169 3.92 9.30 9.65
C THR A 169 5.28 9.55 10.29
N ASP A 170 5.55 10.77 10.69
CA ASP A 170 6.70 11.09 11.53
C ASP A 170 6.46 10.51 12.95
N LEU A 171 7.31 9.57 13.34
CA LEU A 171 7.16 8.84 14.59
C LEU A 171 7.43 9.73 15.81
N ASP A 172 8.34 10.70 15.67
CA ASP A 172 8.77 11.55 16.78
C ASP A 172 7.74 12.63 17.12
N SER A 173 7.02 13.16 16.11
CA SER A 173 6.00 14.18 16.29
C SER A 173 4.55 13.66 16.18
N CYS A 174 4.37 12.39 15.83
CA CYS A 174 3.06 11.79 15.54
C CYS A 174 2.25 12.60 14.52
N SER A 175 2.91 13.14 13.48
CA SER A 175 2.28 13.96 12.45
C SER A 175 2.42 13.35 11.05
N ALA A 176 1.46 13.68 10.18
CA ALA A 176 1.54 13.29 8.78
C ALA A 176 2.56 14.16 8.04
N THR A 177 3.48 13.54 7.32
CA THR A 177 4.52 14.21 6.53
C THR A 177 4.30 13.91 5.06
N PRO A 178 3.79 14.88 4.27
CA PRO A 178 3.62 14.74 2.83
C PRO A 178 4.94 15.07 2.11
N PHE A 179 5.77 14.06 1.87
CA PHE A 179 6.94 14.21 0.99
C PHE A 179 6.50 14.62 -0.41
N GLY A 180 7.24 15.55 -1.02
CA GLY A 180 6.86 16.24 -2.25
C GLY A 180 6.27 17.63 -2.02
N ALA A 181 5.88 17.97 -0.78
CA ALA A 181 5.54 19.33 -0.40
C ALA A 181 6.80 20.19 -0.31
N ARG A 182 6.63 21.51 -0.44
CA ARG A 182 7.73 22.48 -0.34
C ARG A 182 8.55 22.28 0.94
N GLY A 183 9.86 22.05 0.79
CA GLY A 183 10.77 21.76 1.89
C GLY A 183 10.78 20.29 2.36
N LEU A 184 10.05 19.42 1.67
CA LEU A 184 10.03 17.95 1.83
C LEU A 184 10.15 17.25 0.47
N ASP A 185 10.60 17.96 -0.55
CA ASP A 185 10.70 17.56 -1.95
C ASP A 185 12.13 17.22 -2.42
N ASP A 186 13.10 17.34 -1.51
CA ASP A 186 14.51 16.98 -1.72
C ASP A 186 14.83 15.51 -1.43
N VAL A 187 13.89 14.79 -0.82
CA VAL A 187 13.99 13.35 -0.55
C VAL A 187 13.72 12.56 -1.83
N PRO A 188 14.49 11.50 -2.16
CA PRO A 188 14.17 10.65 -3.29
C PRO A 188 12.78 10.01 -3.16
N ILE A 189 12.01 9.96 -4.28
CA ILE A 189 10.68 9.35 -4.31
C ILE A 189 10.71 7.92 -3.74
N SER A 190 11.71 7.13 -4.13
CA SER A 190 11.92 5.76 -3.64
C SER A 190 12.04 5.69 -2.12
N ARG A 191 12.77 6.64 -1.50
CA ARG A 191 12.94 6.69 -0.04
C ARG A 191 11.66 7.12 0.67
N ALA A 192 10.92 8.07 0.11
CA ALA A 192 9.62 8.47 0.62
C ALA A 192 8.61 7.32 0.57
N VAL A 193 8.56 6.53 -0.54
CA VAL A 193 7.72 5.35 -0.67
C VAL A 193 8.11 4.28 0.36
N GLN A 194 9.41 4.04 0.55
CA GLN A 194 9.91 3.10 1.57
C GLN A 194 9.45 3.52 2.97
N ALA A 195 9.58 4.80 3.33
CA ALA A 195 9.14 5.35 4.62
C ALA A 195 7.62 5.23 4.81
N SER A 196 6.85 5.57 3.76
CA SER A 196 5.39 5.45 3.76
C SER A 196 4.88 4.01 3.89
N SER A 197 5.72 3.02 3.55
CA SER A 197 5.40 1.59 3.60
C SER A 197 5.96 0.88 4.83
N ALA A 198 6.63 1.59 5.75
CA ALA A 198 7.24 1.02 6.94
C ALA A 198 6.21 0.74 8.04
N LEU A 199 5.39 -0.30 7.85
CA LEU A 199 4.36 -0.69 8.82
C LEU A 199 5.01 -1.23 10.10
N PRO A 200 4.75 -0.61 11.28
CA PRO A 200 5.33 -1.05 12.55
C PRO A 200 5.07 -2.53 12.84
N GLY A 201 6.09 -3.21 13.34
CA GLY A 201 6.07 -4.65 13.57
C GLY A 201 6.42 -5.48 12.34
N LEU A 202 6.14 -5.01 11.11
CA LEU A 202 6.61 -5.66 9.89
C LEU A 202 7.98 -5.11 9.47
N TYR A 203 8.12 -3.79 9.40
CA TYR A 203 9.35 -3.13 8.99
C TYR A 203 9.86 -2.16 10.07
N PRO A 204 11.18 -1.96 10.18
CA PRO A 204 11.73 -0.93 11.04
C PRO A 204 11.36 0.46 10.51
N PRO A 205 11.27 1.48 11.40
CA PRO A 205 11.12 2.86 10.98
C PRO A 205 12.26 3.29 10.04
N VAL A 206 11.93 4.10 9.04
CA VAL A 206 12.91 4.61 8.06
C VAL A 206 13.41 5.96 8.52
N GLU A 207 14.72 6.10 8.68
CA GLU A 207 15.36 7.37 9.01
C GLU A 207 15.56 8.23 7.76
N ILE A 208 15.08 9.49 7.82
CA ILE A 208 15.29 10.53 6.80
C ILE A 208 15.62 11.84 7.52
N ASN A 209 16.77 12.41 7.24
CA ASN A 209 17.23 13.69 7.80
C ASN A 209 17.18 13.71 9.35
N GLY A 210 17.57 12.62 10.00
CA GLY A 210 17.60 12.49 11.47
C GLY A 210 16.22 12.31 12.13
N ARG A 211 15.15 12.08 11.37
CA ARG A 211 13.82 11.79 11.88
C ARG A 211 13.37 10.39 11.43
N HIS A 212 12.53 9.75 12.24
CA HIS A 212 12.05 8.40 11.97
C HIS A 212 10.62 8.41 11.44
N TYR A 213 10.41 7.69 10.34
CA TYR A 213 9.11 7.62 9.67
C TYR A 213 8.57 6.19 9.64
N VAL A 214 7.26 6.09 9.79
CA VAL A 214 6.50 4.84 9.69
C VAL A 214 5.34 5.03 8.71
N ASP A 215 4.61 3.94 8.43
CA ASP A 215 3.51 3.91 7.47
C ASP A 215 2.49 5.05 7.69
N GLY A 216 2.18 5.76 6.60
CA GLY A 216 1.27 6.90 6.62
C GLY A 216 -0.17 6.53 6.91
N ALA A 217 -0.58 5.27 6.70
CA ALA A 217 -1.94 4.80 6.96
C ALA A 217 -2.32 4.84 8.45
N LEU A 218 -1.33 4.89 9.36
CA LEU A 218 -1.56 5.03 10.80
C LEU A 218 -2.24 6.35 11.17
N MET A 219 -1.97 7.42 10.42
CA MET A 219 -2.63 8.72 10.65
C MET A 219 -3.94 8.85 9.87
N LYS A 220 -3.90 8.61 8.57
CA LYS A 220 -5.06 8.57 7.66
C LYS A 220 -4.72 7.64 6.50
N THR A 221 -5.69 6.87 6.04
CA THR A 221 -5.44 5.90 4.98
C THR A 221 -5.25 6.53 3.60
N LEU A 222 -6.03 7.56 3.29
CA LEU A 222 -6.13 8.10 1.93
C LEU A 222 -5.46 9.47 1.75
N HIS A 223 -5.37 10.27 2.81
CA HIS A 223 -4.84 11.64 2.77
C HIS A 223 -5.35 12.54 1.63
N ALA A 224 -6.58 12.32 1.15
CA ALA A 224 -7.22 13.07 0.07
C ALA A 224 -7.22 14.61 0.32
N SER A 225 -7.22 15.02 1.60
CA SER A 225 -7.09 16.42 1.98
C SER A 225 -5.83 17.11 1.44
N VAL A 226 -4.76 16.38 1.15
CA VAL A 226 -3.54 16.94 0.56
C VAL A 226 -3.82 17.41 -0.87
N ALA A 227 -4.45 16.55 -1.70
CA ALA A 227 -4.80 16.92 -3.07
C ALA A 227 -5.84 18.05 -3.11
N LEU A 228 -6.83 18.03 -2.20
CA LEU A 228 -7.86 19.07 -2.12
C LEU A 228 -7.28 20.42 -1.69
N ALA A 229 -6.31 20.44 -0.76
CA ALA A 229 -5.60 21.66 -0.37
C ALA A 229 -4.73 22.23 -1.50
N GLU A 230 -4.23 21.37 -2.40
CA GLU A 230 -3.50 21.77 -3.61
C GLU A 230 -4.42 22.20 -4.76
N GLY A 231 -5.73 22.20 -4.54
CA GLY A 231 -6.73 22.75 -5.48
C GLY A 231 -7.35 21.73 -6.43
N ALA A 232 -7.25 20.43 -6.16
CA ALA A 232 -7.96 19.42 -6.95
C ALA A 232 -9.46 19.70 -6.97
N LYS A 233 -10.05 19.70 -8.18
CA LYS A 233 -11.49 19.87 -8.39
C LYS A 233 -12.19 18.53 -8.65
N LEU A 234 -11.52 17.59 -9.31
CA LEU A 234 -11.94 16.19 -9.41
C LEU A 234 -10.87 15.33 -8.75
N LEU A 235 -11.25 14.54 -7.77
CA LEU A 235 -10.35 13.62 -7.06
C LEU A 235 -10.89 12.20 -7.12
N ILE A 236 -10.18 11.33 -7.84
CA ILE A 236 -10.45 9.89 -7.85
C ILE A 236 -9.71 9.24 -6.69
N CYS A 237 -10.44 8.58 -5.82
CA CYS A 237 -9.91 7.92 -4.63
C CYS A 237 -10.08 6.41 -4.73
N VAL A 238 -9.03 5.63 -4.43
CA VAL A 238 -9.12 4.17 -4.32
C VAL A 238 -8.66 3.75 -2.92
N ASN A 239 -9.53 3.03 -2.21
CA ASN A 239 -9.24 2.52 -0.87
C ASN A 239 -9.44 1.01 -0.78
N PRO A 240 -8.38 0.18 -0.70
CA PRO A 240 -8.51 -1.27 -0.58
C PRO A 240 -8.80 -1.75 0.85
N LEU A 241 -8.73 -0.86 1.85
CA LEU A 241 -8.82 -1.22 3.28
C LEU A 241 -10.24 -1.12 3.82
N THR A 242 -11.14 -1.99 3.35
CA THR A 242 -12.49 -2.13 3.91
C THR A 242 -12.52 -3.25 4.95
N PRO A 243 -13.15 -3.06 6.13
CA PRO A 243 -13.34 -4.14 7.09
C PRO A 243 -14.33 -5.16 6.54
N ILE A 244 -14.05 -6.46 6.78
CA ILE A 244 -14.96 -7.52 6.33
C ILE A 244 -16.17 -7.63 7.27
N ASP A 245 -17.34 -7.85 6.68
CA ASP A 245 -18.54 -8.28 7.40
C ASP A 245 -18.70 -9.80 7.22
N ALA A 246 -18.24 -10.56 8.24
CA ALA A 246 -18.28 -12.02 8.19
C ALA A 246 -19.71 -12.60 8.09
N ASP A 247 -20.71 -11.89 8.60
CA ASP A 247 -22.10 -12.30 8.50
C ASP A 247 -22.65 -12.04 7.10
N ALA A 248 -22.30 -10.92 6.47
CA ALA A 248 -22.65 -10.65 5.09
C ALA A 248 -21.99 -11.66 4.13
N VAL A 249 -20.73 -12.01 4.34
CA VAL A 249 -20.03 -13.06 3.59
C VAL A 249 -20.74 -14.40 3.73
N ALA A 250 -21.10 -14.81 4.95
CA ALA A 250 -21.79 -16.07 5.19
C ALA A 250 -23.14 -16.13 4.47
N ARG A 251 -23.94 -15.06 4.54
CA ARG A 251 -25.22 -14.96 3.81
C ARG A 251 -25.03 -15.08 2.30
N LYS A 252 -24.05 -14.35 1.74
CA LYS A 252 -23.80 -14.31 0.28
C LYS A 252 -23.29 -15.64 -0.26
N THR A 253 -22.43 -16.32 0.51
CA THR A 253 -21.80 -17.56 0.06
C THR A 253 -22.57 -18.82 0.47
N HIS A 254 -23.66 -18.70 1.23
CA HIS A 254 -24.41 -19.81 1.85
C HIS A 254 -23.50 -20.77 2.63
N ARG A 255 -22.42 -20.24 3.27
CA ARG A 255 -21.47 -21.00 4.07
C ARG A 255 -21.56 -20.59 5.55
N SER A 256 -21.04 -21.45 6.41
CA SER A 256 -20.93 -21.14 7.83
C SER A 256 -20.10 -19.87 8.04
N ARG A 257 -20.48 -19.07 9.03
CA ARG A 257 -19.74 -17.86 9.43
C ARG A 257 -18.29 -18.20 9.77
N VAL A 258 -17.35 -17.48 9.16
CA VAL A 258 -15.93 -17.61 9.47
C VAL A 258 -15.62 -16.85 10.77
N SER A 259 -15.15 -17.56 11.80
CA SER A 259 -14.65 -16.91 13.01
C SER A 259 -13.28 -16.29 12.73
N LEU A 260 -13.20 -14.97 12.74
CA LEU A 260 -11.91 -14.25 12.57
C LEU A 260 -10.98 -14.49 13.77
N ALA A 261 -11.53 -14.61 14.98
CA ALA A 261 -10.77 -14.92 16.18
C ALA A 261 -10.11 -16.31 16.11
N ALA A 262 -10.78 -17.30 15.55
CA ALA A 262 -10.22 -18.63 15.35
C ALA A 262 -9.04 -18.69 14.37
N ARG A 263 -8.84 -17.63 13.56
CA ARG A 263 -7.68 -17.47 12.67
C ARG A 263 -6.46 -16.86 13.35
N GLY A 264 -6.54 -16.56 14.63
CA GLY A 264 -5.44 -16.06 15.45
C GLY A 264 -5.19 -14.56 15.34
N LEU A 265 -4.16 -14.12 16.07
CA LEU A 265 -3.80 -12.72 16.25
C LEU A 265 -3.66 -11.91 14.94
N PRO A 266 -3.02 -12.41 13.87
CA PRO A 266 -2.87 -11.63 12.63
C PRO A 266 -4.21 -11.22 12.02
N SER A 267 -5.20 -12.12 12.01
CA SER A 267 -6.53 -11.83 11.47
C SER A 267 -7.31 -10.83 12.33
N VAL A 268 -7.20 -10.96 13.66
CA VAL A 268 -7.82 -10.02 14.61
C VAL A 268 -7.21 -8.63 14.43
N MET A 269 -5.88 -8.53 14.41
CA MET A 269 -5.17 -7.26 14.21
C MET A 269 -5.53 -6.62 12.86
N SER A 270 -5.50 -7.40 11.77
CA SER A 270 -5.86 -6.91 10.44
C SER A 270 -7.28 -6.33 10.42
N GLN A 271 -8.27 -7.05 10.98
CA GLN A 271 -9.65 -6.56 11.05
C GLN A 271 -9.78 -5.30 11.92
N THR A 272 -9.10 -5.27 13.05
CA THR A 272 -9.12 -4.11 13.96
C THR A 272 -8.54 -2.87 13.29
N PHE A 273 -7.38 -3.00 12.62
CA PHE A 273 -6.79 -1.89 11.86
C PHE A 273 -7.71 -1.42 10.74
N ARG A 274 -8.28 -2.33 9.95
CA ARG A 274 -9.25 -1.99 8.89
C ARG A 274 -10.45 -1.23 9.45
N ALA A 275 -11.00 -1.66 10.60
CA ALA A 275 -12.13 -1.01 11.22
C ALA A 275 -11.79 0.41 11.70
N LEU A 276 -10.64 0.61 12.37
CA LEU A 276 -10.18 1.93 12.82
C LEU A 276 -9.95 2.88 11.65
N ILE A 277 -9.26 2.40 10.63
CA ILE A 277 -8.90 3.15 9.43
C ILE A 277 -10.16 3.57 8.67
N HIS A 278 -11.06 2.61 8.40
CA HIS A 278 -12.31 2.86 7.67
C HIS A 278 -13.24 3.84 8.42
N SER A 279 -13.33 3.73 9.75
CA SER A 279 -14.11 4.67 10.57
C SER A 279 -13.58 6.12 10.42
N ARG A 280 -12.26 6.32 10.52
CA ARG A 280 -11.63 7.63 10.35
C ARG A 280 -11.80 8.19 8.93
N MET A 281 -11.69 7.31 7.92
CA MET A 281 -11.85 7.71 6.52
C MET A 281 -13.28 8.22 6.27
N ARG A 282 -14.32 7.55 6.74
CA ARG A 282 -15.71 8.00 6.59
C ARG A 282 -15.93 9.40 7.16
N VAL A 283 -15.44 9.66 8.37
CA VAL A 283 -15.50 10.99 8.98
C VAL A 283 -14.74 12.02 8.13
N GLY A 284 -13.59 11.63 7.56
CA GLY A 284 -12.84 12.49 6.64
C GLY A 284 -13.62 12.82 5.38
N MET A 285 -14.25 11.84 4.75
CA MET A 285 -15.03 12.03 3.52
C MET A 285 -16.22 12.96 3.74
N GLU A 286 -16.98 12.79 4.86
CA GLU A 286 -18.06 13.68 5.23
C GLU A 286 -17.60 15.14 5.47
N ARG A 287 -16.37 15.31 5.96
CA ARG A 287 -15.79 16.63 6.17
C ARG A 287 -15.37 17.30 4.86
N TYR A 288 -14.87 16.50 3.88
CA TYR A 288 -14.37 17.05 2.62
C TYR A 288 -15.47 17.80 1.85
N SER A 289 -16.69 17.27 1.77
CA SER A 289 -17.81 17.92 1.10
C SER A 289 -18.18 19.29 1.71
N LYS A 290 -17.91 19.47 3.02
CA LYS A 290 -18.13 20.75 3.72
C LYS A 290 -16.96 21.72 3.57
N THR A 291 -15.73 21.20 3.58
CA THR A 291 -14.52 22.06 3.56
C THR A 291 -14.14 22.45 2.15
N TYR A 292 -14.44 21.60 1.15
CA TYR A 292 -14.11 21.81 -0.26
C TYR A 292 -15.37 21.62 -1.13
N PRO A 293 -16.37 22.52 -1.01
CA PRO A 293 -17.67 22.36 -1.68
C PRO A 293 -17.58 22.40 -3.21
N ASP A 294 -16.50 22.98 -3.74
CA ASP A 294 -16.24 23.09 -5.20
C ASP A 294 -15.44 21.92 -5.75
N ALA A 295 -15.19 20.86 -4.96
CA ALA A 295 -14.44 19.70 -5.38
C ALA A 295 -15.30 18.45 -5.30
N ASP A 296 -15.24 17.66 -6.37
CA ASP A 296 -15.88 16.35 -6.43
C ASP A 296 -14.89 15.26 -6.06
N VAL A 297 -15.22 14.46 -5.05
CA VAL A 297 -14.40 13.33 -4.57
C VAL A 297 -15.16 12.05 -4.80
N ILE A 298 -14.61 11.19 -5.69
CA ILE A 298 -15.21 9.90 -6.04
C ILE A 298 -14.36 8.80 -5.42
N LEU A 299 -14.97 8.00 -4.52
CA LEU A 299 -14.31 6.89 -3.82
C LEU A 299 -14.73 5.55 -4.43
N PHE A 300 -13.72 4.70 -4.67
CA PHE A 300 -13.86 3.29 -5.03
C PHE A 300 -13.24 2.43 -3.93
N GLU A 301 -14.00 1.45 -3.44
CA GLU A 301 -13.56 0.54 -2.39
C GLU A 301 -14.25 -0.83 -2.50
N PRO A 302 -13.61 -1.92 -2.02
CA PRO A 302 -14.24 -3.24 -2.02
C PRO A 302 -15.47 -3.25 -1.12
N ALA A 303 -16.47 -4.03 -1.52
CA ALA A 303 -17.63 -4.26 -0.67
C ALA A 303 -17.25 -5.00 0.62
N ARG A 304 -17.95 -4.73 1.72
CA ARG A 304 -17.68 -5.36 3.02
C ARG A 304 -17.92 -6.88 3.04
N ASP A 305 -18.62 -7.40 2.06
CA ASP A 305 -18.86 -8.82 1.84
C ASP A 305 -17.87 -9.48 0.85
N ASP A 306 -16.80 -8.76 0.49
CA ASP A 306 -15.78 -9.23 -0.44
C ASP A 306 -14.74 -10.11 0.27
N ALA A 307 -15.05 -11.40 0.38
CA ALA A 307 -14.17 -12.37 1.03
C ALA A 307 -12.84 -12.57 0.28
N GLU A 308 -12.80 -12.36 -1.04
CA GLU A 308 -11.59 -12.54 -1.84
C GLU A 308 -10.52 -11.52 -1.45
N MET A 309 -10.92 -10.27 -1.23
CA MET A 309 -10.04 -9.21 -0.75
C MET A 309 -9.45 -9.47 0.64
N PHE A 310 -10.14 -10.22 1.49
CA PHE A 310 -9.70 -10.45 2.85
C PHE A 310 -8.82 -11.69 3.01
N PHE A 311 -9.09 -12.75 2.25
CA PHE A 311 -8.51 -14.08 2.46
C PHE A 311 -7.49 -14.52 1.40
N THR A 312 -7.18 -13.67 0.42
CA THR A 312 -6.24 -14.00 -0.65
C THR A 312 -4.79 -14.10 -0.14
N ASN A 313 -4.09 -15.14 -0.57
CA ASN A 313 -2.65 -15.29 -0.36
C ASN A 313 -1.89 -14.58 -1.48
N VAL A 314 -1.28 -13.43 -1.19
CA VAL A 314 -0.55 -12.60 -2.16
C VAL A 314 0.79 -13.17 -2.61
N PHE A 315 1.33 -14.15 -1.89
CA PHE A 315 2.60 -14.80 -2.26
C PHE A 315 2.41 -15.87 -3.34
N SER A 316 1.14 -16.25 -3.63
CA SER A 316 0.83 -17.13 -4.75
C SER A 316 0.63 -16.32 -6.03
N TYR A 317 1.39 -16.64 -7.08
CA TYR A 317 1.29 -16.01 -8.41
C TYR A 317 -0.15 -16.05 -8.96
N SER A 318 -0.78 -17.23 -8.93
CA SER A 318 -2.18 -17.40 -9.40
C SER A 318 -3.18 -16.59 -8.57
N SER A 319 -2.93 -16.41 -7.28
CA SER A 319 -3.79 -15.60 -6.40
C SER A 319 -3.66 -14.11 -6.71
N ARG A 320 -2.47 -13.61 -7.06
CA ARG A 320 -2.25 -12.21 -7.45
C ARG A 320 -3.03 -11.86 -8.71
N HIS A 321 -2.92 -12.69 -9.74
CA HIS A 321 -3.68 -12.54 -10.98
C HIS A 321 -5.19 -12.51 -10.75
N ARG A 322 -5.68 -13.49 -9.98
CA ARG A 322 -7.10 -13.58 -9.65
C ARG A 322 -7.58 -12.35 -8.90
N LEU A 323 -6.78 -11.85 -7.95
CA LEU A 323 -7.12 -10.66 -7.17
C LEU A 323 -7.18 -9.39 -8.02
N ALA A 324 -6.21 -9.19 -8.92
CA ALA A 324 -6.21 -8.05 -9.84
C ALA A 324 -7.41 -8.11 -10.79
N GLU A 325 -7.69 -9.28 -11.36
CA GLU A 325 -8.86 -9.49 -12.22
C GLU A 325 -10.16 -9.26 -11.44
N HIS A 326 -10.23 -9.76 -10.20
CA HIS A 326 -11.38 -9.54 -9.31
C HIS A 326 -11.61 -8.05 -9.06
N ALA A 327 -10.57 -7.30 -8.69
CA ALA A 327 -10.64 -5.86 -8.48
C ALA A 327 -11.09 -5.10 -9.74
N TYR A 328 -10.55 -5.47 -10.89
CA TYR A 328 -10.94 -4.92 -12.19
C TYR A 328 -12.43 -5.14 -12.48
N GLN A 329 -12.93 -6.37 -12.33
CA GLN A 329 -14.33 -6.68 -12.59
C GLN A 329 -15.28 -6.01 -11.59
N ARG A 330 -14.91 -5.97 -10.30
CA ARG A 330 -15.69 -5.29 -9.25
C ARG A 330 -15.80 -3.79 -9.48
N THR A 331 -14.72 -3.16 -9.89
CA THR A 331 -14.74 -1.73 -10.22
C THR A 331 -15.60 -1.45 -11.46
N ARG A 332 -15.54 -2.30 -12.48
CA ARG A 332 -16.43 -2.20 -13.65
C ARG A 332 -17.91 -2.36 -13.26
N GLU A 333 -18.21 -3.33 -12.39
CA GLU A 333 -19.56 -3.54 -11.85
C GLU A 333 -20.05 -2.32 -11.06
N GLU A 334 -19.19 -1.72 -10.23
CA GLU A 334 -19.51 -0.50 -9.49
C GLU A 334 -19.75 0.69 -10.41
N LEU A 335 -18.91 0.88 -11.44
CA LEU A 335 -19.09 1.92 -12.45
C LEU A 335 -20.44 1.77 -13.17
N ARG A 336 -20.83 0.55 -13.56
CA ARG A 336 -22.15 0.28 -14.16
C ARG A 336 -23.29 0.63 -13.21
N ARG A 337 -23.18 0.21 -11.95
CA ARG A 337 -24.23 0.44 -10.93
C ARG A 337 -24.41 1.93 -10.62
N ARG A 338 -23.34 2.72 -10.63
CA ARG A 338 -23.33 4.15 -10.32
C ARG A 338 -23.31 5.04 -11.56
N ALA A 339 -23.51 4.48 -12.76
CA ALA A 339 -23.29 5.20 -14.01
C ALA A 339 -24.04 6.52 -14.10
N ASP A 340 -25.31 6.56 -13.75
CA ASP A 340 -26.13 7.77 -13.85
C ASP A 340 -25.71 8.86 -12.84
N GLU A 341 -25.29 8.47 -11.64
CA GLU A 341 -24.71 9.38 -10.63
C GLU A 341 -23.37 9.93 -11.11
N LEU A 342 -22.49 9.04 -11.59
CA LEU A 342 -21.13 9.39 -12.00
C LEU A 342 -21.12 10.25 -13.26
N ASP A 343 -21.99 10.01 -14.24
CA ASP A 343 -22.08 10.83 -15.46
C ASP A 343 -22.34 12.31 -15.13
N VAL A 344 -23.21 12.60 -14.15
CA VAL A 344 -23.51 13.97 -13.72
C VAL A 344 -22.29 14.63 -13.10
N VAL A 345 -21.55 13.92 -12.26
CA VAL A 345 -20.35 14.44 -11.59
C VAL A 345 -19.20 14.61 -12.58
N LEU A 346 -18.90 13.59 -13.35
CA LEU A 346 -17.77 13.56 -14.28
C LEU A 346 -17.91 14.59 -15.41
N ALA A 347 -19.15 14.80 -15.90
CA ALA A 347 -19.43 15.79 -16.97
C ALA A 347 -19.01 17.21 -16.59
N ARG A 348 -19.08 17.59 -15.31
CA ARG A 348 -18.61 18.90 -14.82
C ARG A 348 -17.12 19.11 -15.08
N HIS A 349 -16.36 18.04 -15.16
CA HIS A 349 -14.91 18.04 -15.33
C HIS A 349 -14.46 17.62 -16.74
N GLY A 350 -15.40 17.53 -17.69
CA GLY A 350 -15.13 17.13 -19.07
C GLY A 350 -14.72 15.65 -19.19
N VAL A 351 -15.18 14.80 -18.27
CA VAL A 351 -14.98 13.35 -18.26
C VAL A 351 -16.32 12.67 -18.48
N SER A 352 -16.35 11.54 -19.16
CA SER A 352 -17.56 10.76 -19.40
C SER A 352 -17.29 9.26 -19.24
N LEU A 353 -18.35 8.48 -18.99
CA LEU A 353 -18.25 7.02 -18.93
C LEU A 353 -18.41 6.39 -20.31
N ASP A 354 -17.49 5.51 -20.69
CA ASP A 354 -17.67 4.62 -21.83
C ASP A 354 -18.62 3.46 -21.44
N ARG A 355 -19.92 3.69 -21.63
CA ARG A 355 -20.95 2.69 -21.32
C ARG A 355 -20.84 1.44 -22.21
N ALA A 356 -20.33 1.58 -23.45
CA ALA A 356 -20.13 0.45 -24.35
C ALA A 356 -18.98 -0.43 -23.86
N CYS A 357 -17.86 0.20 -23.44
CA CYS A 357 -16.78 -0.50 -22.77
C CYS A 357 -17.27 -1.25 -21.52
N LEU A 358 -18.06 -0.61 -20.67
CA LEU A 358 -18.58 -1.20 -19.45
C LEU A 358 -19.56 -2.35 -19.70
N ALA A 359 -20.35 -2.32 -20.78
CA ALA A 359 -21.30 -3.35 -21.15
C ALA A 359 -20.63 -4.62 -21.70
N ASP A 360 -19.40 -4.55 -22.17
CA ASP A 360 -18.66 -5.69 -22.70
C ASP A 360 -18.19 -6.62 -21.58
N GLU A 361 -18.96 -7.68 -21.31
CA GLU A 361 -18.66 -8.69 -20.27
C GLU A 361 -17.47 -9.60 -20.64
N SER A 362 -17.03 -9.60 -21.89
CA SER A 362 -15.89 -10.42 -22.34
C SER A 362 -14.53 -9.83 -21.96
N ARG A 363 -14.50 -8.57 -21.55
CA ARG A 363 -13.25 -7.88 -21.17
C ARG A 363 -12.64 -8.45 -19.90
N THR A 364 -11.34 -8.69 -19.98
CA THR A 364 -10.51 -9.15 -18.86
C THR A 364 -9.24 -8.30 -18.77
N LEU A 365 -8.74 -8.15 -17.57
CA LEU A 365 -7.47 -7.45 -17.32
C LEU A 365 -6.29 -8.27 -17.87
N SER A 366 -6.28 -9.57 -17.55
CA SER A 366 -5.22 -10.50 -17.96
C SER A 366 -5.57 -11.15 -19.30
N ARG A 367 -4.63 -11.15 -20.25
CA ARG A 367 -4.74 -12.02 -21.42
C ARG A 367 -4.62 -13.48 -20.95
N ARG A 368 -5.60 -14.35 -21.25
CA ARG A 368 -5.54 -15.79 -20.94
C ARG A 368 -4.31 -16.42 -21.61
N ARG A 369 -3.17 -16.44 -20.93
CA ARG A 369 -2.06 -17.35 -21.24
C ARG A 369 -2.21 -18.62 -20.42
N ARG A 370 -2.16 -19.79 -21.07
CA ARG A 370 -1.98 -21.06 -20.40
C ARG A 370 -0.63 -21.00 -19.66
N ALA A 371 -0.66 -21.03 -18.33
CA ALA A 371 0.54 -21.05 -17.51
C ALA A 371 1.43 -22.25 -17.88
N PRO A 372 2.73 -22.07 -18.07
CA PRO A 372 3.65 -23.20 -18.22
C PRO A 372 3.76 -23.93 -16.88
N ARG A 373 3.34 -25.17 -16.84
CA ARG A 373 3.18 -26.04 -15.67
C ARG A 373 4.51 -26.43 -14.95
N ARG A 374 5.69 -25.96 -15.38
CA ARG A 374 7.01 -26.42 -14.92
C ARG A 374 7.92 -25.37 -14.25
N ALA A 375 7.58 -24.10 -14.25
CA ALA A 375 8.45 -23.04 -13.66
C ALA A 375 8.43 -23.04 -12.12
N GLY A 376 7.32 -23.34 -11.48
CA GLY A 376 7.14 -23.17 -10.03
C GLY A 376 8.03 -24.04 -9.14
N LEU A 377 8.36 -25.29 -9.55
CA LEU A 377 9.19 -26.20 -8.74
C LEU A 377 10.68 -25.82 -8.78
N LYS A 378 11.19 -25.40 -9.94
CA LYS A 378 12.57 -24.92 -10.05
C LYS A 378 12.78 -23.60 -9.30
N GLN A 379 11.79 -22.71 -9.34
CA GLN A 379 11.83 -21.44 -8.66
C GLN A 379 11.75 -21.62 -7.13
N ALA A 380 10.87 -22.48 -6.62
CA ALA A 380 10.80 -22.82 -5.20
C ALA A 380 12.09 -23.47 -4.67
N ALA A 381 12.73 -24.35 -5.47
CA ALA A 381 14.01 -24.96 -5.12
C ALA A 381 15.16 -23.93 -5.10
N SER A 382 15.17 -22.98 -6.04
CA SER A 382 16.16 -21.88 -6.05
C SER A 382 15.97 -20.93 -4.87
N GLN A 383 14.75 -20.61 -4.50
CA GLN A 383 14.43 -19.76 -3.34
C GLN A 383 14.86 -20.42 -2.02
N LEU A 384 14.62 -21.71 -1.85
CA LEU A 384 15.09 -22.47 -0.69
C LEU A 384 16.61 -22.48 -0.63
N GLY A 385 17.31 -22.67 -1.76
CA GLY A 385 18.77 -22.58 -1.86
C GLY A 385 19.29 -21.20 -1.42
N ASN A 386 18.73 -20.13 -1.94
CA ASN A 386 19.13 -18.76 -1.58
C ASN A 386 18.86 -18.42 -0.10
N ALA A 387 17.78 -18.93 0.48
CA ALA A 387 17.47 -18.76 1.90
C ALA A 387 18.48 -19.52 2.78
N LEU A 388 18.86 -20.74 2.40
CA LEU A 388 19.88 -21.53 3.09
C LEU A 388 21.26 -20.89 3.00
N ASP A 389 21.66 -20.38 1.83
CA ASP A 389 22.94 -19.66 1.65
C ASP A 389 23.01 -18.36 2.46
N THR A 390 21.87 -17.70 2.62
CA THR A 390 21.77 -16.47 3.45
C THR A 390 21.87 -16.82 4.94
N LEU A 391 21.23 -17.90 5.36
CA LEU A 391 21.32 -18.42 6.72
C LEU A 391 22.75 -18.86 7.07
N GLU A 392 23.42 -19.58 6.15
CA GLU A 392 24.81 -20.02 6.32
C GLU A 392 25.78 -18.84 6.44
N ARG A 393 25.57 -17.76 5.65
CA ARG A 393 26.37 -16.52 5.77
C ARG A 393 26.11 -15.75 7.06
N ALA A 394 24.90 -15.83 7.63
CA ALA A 394 24.56 -15.18 8.88
C ALA A 394 25.05 -15.96 10.13
N LEU A 395 25.36 -17.25 9.96
CA LEU A 395 25.89 -18.11 11.05
C LEU A 395 27.43 -18.18 11.07
N ARG A 396 28.10 -17.69 10.04
CA ARG A 396 29.56 -17.45 10.00
C ARG A 396 29.89 -16.05 10.50
#